data_0c9e6ee430edfb30535dc35e2b449ce8
#
_entry.id   0c9e6ee430edfb30535dc35e2b449ce8
#
_cell.length_a   1.000
_cell.length_b   1.000
_cell.length_c   1.000
_cell.angle_alpha   90.00
_cell.angle_beta   90.00
_cell.angle_gamma   90.00
#
_symmetry.space_group_name_H-M   'P 1'
#
loop_
_entity.id
_entity.type
_entity.pdbx_description
1 polymer ?
#
loop_
_entity_poly.entity_id
_entity_poly.type
_entity_poly.pdbx_seq_one_letter_code
_entity_poly.pdbx_strand_id
1 'polypeptide(L)'
;MRKTLVAVTVTFAWLLAGQLSWAQKSNYKEHAELAKALKGVKTSLEKGLAASETQGKPISGKFEVEDGKLQLSVYTMKGDKFSEVIVDHKTGKVAKTEAITGGDDLTAAKAQSEAMAKTKLSLRGATEKAVKENKEFRAVSAMPSLKDGHPVAEITLVKGEEFKTVSEKLD
;
A
#
# COMPACT_ATOMS: atom_id res chain seq x y z
N MET A 1 62.14 1.36 -29.98
CA MET A 1 61.71 0.36 -28.95
C MET A 1 60.97 1.10 -27.86
N ARG A 2 59.65 1.08 -27.88
CA ARG A 2 58.81 1.70 -26.85
C ARG A 2 57.84 0.61 -26.33
N LYS A 3 58.00 0.26 -25.08
CA LYS A 3 57.14 -0.68 -24.38
C LYS A 3 55.90 0.06 -23.85
N THR A 4 54.73 -0.27 -24.35
CA THR A 4 53.43 0.21 -23.86
C THR A 4 53.01 -0.64 -22.68
N LEU A 5 52.86 -0.01 -21.52
CA LEU A 5 52.21 -0.59 -20.35
C LEU A 5 50.70 -0.52 -20.53
N VAL A 6 50.05 -1.66 -20.49
CA VAL A 6 48.56 -1.76 -20.41
C VAL A 6 48.20 -1.83 -18.93
N ALA A 7 47.57 -0.78 -18.43
CA ALA A 7 47.01 -0.78 -17.09
C ALA A 7 45.63 -1.48 -17.13
N VAL A 8 45.52 -2.60 -16.44
CA VAL A 8 44.27 -3.31 -16.22
C VAL A 8 43.58 -2.66 -15.03
N THR A 9 42.54 -1.89 -15.31
CA THR A 9 41.61 -1.39 -14.30
C THR A 9 40.61 -2.50 -13.93
N VAL A 10 40.81 -3.12 -12.77
CA VAL A 10 39.83 -4.01 -12.16
C VAL A 10 38.76 -3.14 -11.51
N THR A 11 37.61 -3.04 -12.13
CA THR A 11 36.46 -2.33 -11.61
C THR A 11 35.75 -3.12 -10.51
N PHE A 12 35.66 -2.50 -9.36
CA PHE A 12 34.90 -2.95 -8.19
C PHE A 12 33.39 -3.05 -8.53
N ALA A 13 32.86 -4.25 -8.67
CA ALA A 13 31.44 -4.54 -8.87
C ALA A 13 30.89 -5.51 -7.81
N TRP A 14 31.16 -5.23 -6.52
CA TRP A 14 30.77 -6.15 -5.44
C TRP A 14 30.06 -5.52 -4.24
N LEU A 15 29.32 -4.43 -4.37
CA LEU A 15 28.63 -3.78 -3.24
C LEU A 15 27.11 -3.58 -3.37
N LEU A 16 26.46 -4.07 -4.44
CA LEU A 16 25.01 -3.93 -4.59
C LEU A 16 24.18 -5.19 -4.29
N ALA A 17 24.80 -6.36 -4.14
CA ALA A 17 24.07 -7.61 -3.88
C ALA A 17 23.59 -7.77 -2.43
N GLY A 18 24.19 -7.07 -1.48
CA GLY A 18 23.86 -7.20 -0.04
C GLY A 18 22.61 -6.45 0.39
N GLN A 19 22.33 -5.31 -0.20
CA GLN A 19 21.20 -4.43 0.17
C GLN A 19 19.84 -5.00 -0.28
N LEU A 20 19.78 -5.62 -1.45
CA LEU A 20 18.56 -6.28 -1.96
C LEU A 20 18.11 -7.47 -1.10
N SER A 21 19.03 -8.17 -0.45
CA SER A 21 18.69 -9.36 0.34
C SER A 21 18.00 -9.03 1.67
N TRP A 22 18.28 -7.89 2.28
CA TRP A 22 17.67 -7.47 3.54
C TRP A 22 16.24 -6.95 3.34
N ALA A 23 16.00 -6.11 2.34
CA ALA A 23 14.68 -5.61 1.98
C ALA A 23 13.73 -6.75 1.56
N GLN A 24 14.26 -7.74 0.81
CA GLN A 24 13.49 -8.89 0.38
C GLN A 24 13.13 -9.83 1.54
N LYS A 25 14.00 -9.98 2.55
CA LYS A 25 13.72 -10.74 3.77
C LYS A 25 12.69 -10.05 4.68
N SER A 26 12.75 -8.71 4.81
CA SER A 26 11.77 -7.96 5.61
C SER A 26 10.38 -8.06 4.99
N ASN A 27 10.23 -7.83 3.70
CA ASN A 27 8.96 -7.98 2.98
C ASN A 27 8.37 -9.39 3.11
N TYR A 28 9.21 -10.44 3.02
CA TYR A 28 8.73 -11.81 3.16
C TYR A 28 8.19 -12.10 4.57
N LYS A 29 8.85 -11.59 5.61
CA LYS A 29 8.41 -11.75 6.99
C LYS A 29 7.09 -11.03 7.23
N GLU A 30 6.98 -9.78 6.80
CA GLU A 30 5.75 -8.98 6.91
C GLU A 30 4.57 -9.63 6.17
N HIS A 31 4.80 -10.12 4.96
CA HIS A 31 3.77 -10.84 4.21
C HIS A 31 3.32 -12.13 4.92
N ALA A 32 4.24 -12.91 5.47
CA ALA A 32 3.90 -14.13 6.20
C ALA A 32 3.10 -13.84 7.48
N GLU A 33 3.47 -12.81 8.23
CA GLU A 33 2.74 -12.36 9.42
C GLU A 33 1.34 -11.85 9.04
N LEU A 34 1.25 -11.03 8.00
CA LEU A 34 -0.03 -10.53 7.50
C LEU A 34 -0.93 -11.67 7.01
N ALA A 35 -0.41 -12.59 6.20
CA ALA A 35 -1.18 -13.76 5.71
C ALA A 35 -1.74 -14.59 6.87
N LYS A 36 -0.95 -14.79 7.93
CA LYS A 36 -1.40 -15.49 9.14
C LYS A 36 -2.51 -14.73 9.86
N ALA A 37 -2.34 -13.42 10.03
CA ALA A 37 -3.31 -12.56 10.73
C ALA A 37 -4.63 -12.45 9.96
N LEU A 38 -4.59 -12.48 8.63
CA LEU A 38 -5.77 -12.39 7.76
C LEU A 38 -6.71 -13.59 7.84
N LYS A 39 -6.30 -14.74 8.42
CA LYS A 39 -7.17 -15.94 8.55
C LYS A 39 -8.42 -15.69 9.36
N GLY A 40 -8.44 -14.70 10.28
CA GLY A 40 -9.60 -14.36 11.12
C GLY A 40 -10.44 -13.18 10.62
N VAL A 41 -10.11 -12.63 9.47
CA VAL A 41 -10.74 -11.41 8.95
C VAL A 41 -12.07 -11.70 8.27
N LYS A 42 -13.12 -10.96 8.65
CA LYS A 42 -14.47 -11.03 8.06
C LYS A 42 -14.80 -9.86 7.14
N THR A 43 -14.04 -8.78 7.21
CA THR A 43 -14.24 -7.56 6.43
C THR A 43 -13.23 -7.50 5.31
N SER A 44 -13.65 -7.12 4.09
CA SER A 44 -12.74 -6.88 2.97
C SER A 44 -12.21 -5.44 3.00
N LEU A 45 -11.14 -5.17 2.26
CA LEU A 45 -10.58 -3.82 2.12
C LEU A 45 -11.63 -2.86 1.54
N GLU A 46 -12.40 -3.30 0.54
CA GLU A 46 -13.45 -2.51 -0.11
C GLU A 46 -14.54 -2.08 0.89
N LYS A 47 -14.91 -2.98 1.82
CA LYS A 47 -15.85 -2.65 2.90
C LYS A 47 -15.24 -1.67 3.90
N GLY A 48 -13.96 -1.80 4.20
CA GLY A 48 -13.24 -0.85 5.04
C GLY A 48 -13.18 0.53 4.43
N LEU A 49 -12.87 0.62 3.14
CA LEU A 49 -12.90 1.87 2.38
C LEU A 49 -14.31 2.50 2.40
N ALA A 50 -15.36 1.71 2.16
CA ALA A 50 -16.74 2.18 2.22
C ALA A 50 -17.15 2.69 3.62
N ALA A 51 -16.79 1.97 4.68
CA ALA A 51 -17.10 2.38 6.06
C ALA A 51 -16.43 3.71 6.43
N SER A 52 -15.21 3.94 5.95
CA SER A 52 -14.43 5.15 6.23
C SER A 52 -14.94 6.39 5.47
N GLU A 53 -15.76 6.24 4.42
CA GLU A 53 -16.37 7.36 3.69
C GLU A 53 -17.20 8.29 4.60
N THR A 54 -17.71 7.79 5.73
CA THR A 54 -18.41 8.60 6.74
C THR A 54 -17.49 9.63 7.42
N GLN A 55 -16.19 9.42 7.42
CA GLN A 55 -15.19 10.28 8.04
C GLN A 55 -14.55 11.23 7.02
N GLY A 56 -14.50 10.86 5.76
CA GLY A 56 -13.94 11.64 4.66
C GLY A 56 -13.75 10.80 3.40
N LYS A 57 -13.23 11.40 2.33
CA LYS A 57 -12.89 10.69 1.10
C LYS A 57 -11.69 9.77 1.38
N PRO A 58 -11.78 8.44 1.18
CA PRO A 58 -10.64 7.55 1.31
C PRO A 58 -9.54 7.89 0.29
N ILE A 59 -8.31 8.01 0.77
CA ILE A 59 -7.13 8.31 -0.04
C ILE A 59 -6.09 7.19 -0.01
N SER A 60 -6.16 6.26 0.92
CA SER A 60 -5.44 4.98 0.91
C SER A 60 -6.08 4.02 1.91
N GLY A 61 -5.71 2.74 1.84
CA GLY A 61 -6.16 1.76 2.82
C GLY A 61 -5.31 0.51 2.79
N LYS A 62 -5.08 -0.08 3.96
CA LYS A 62 -4.28 -1.30 4.11
C LYS A 62 -4.67 -2.12 5.33
N PHE A 63 -4.50 -3.43 5.22
CA PHE A 63 -4.32 -4.30 6.37
C PHE A 63 -2.84 -4.33 6.74
N GLU A 64 -2.55 -4.20 8.00
CA GLU A 64 -1.20 -4.26 8.53
C GLU A 64 -1.19 -4.94 9.90
N VAL A 65 -0.03 -5.45 10.30
CA VAL A 65 0.19 -5.97 11.65
C VAL A 65 1.04 -4.95 12.40
N GLU A 66 0.43 -4.25 13.35
CA GLU A 66 1.06 -3.27 14.21
C GLU A 66 1.03 -3.79 15.65
N ASP A 67 2.18 -3.81 16.33
CA ASP A 67 2.34 -4.36 17.68
C ASP A 67 1.74 -5.77 17.86
N GLY A 68 1.88 -6.61 16.82
CA GLY A 68 1.35 -7.98 16.80
C GLY A 68 -0.17 -8.08 16.64
N LYS A 69 -0.86 -6.99 16.35
CA LYS A 69 -2.31 -6.93 16.14
C LYS A 69 -2.62 -6.55 14.70
N LEU A 70 -3.58 -7.27 14.10
CA LEU A 70 -4.06 -6.90 12.78
C LEU A 70 -4.94 -5.65 12.85
N GLN A 71 -4.65 -4.71 11.99
CA GLN A 71 -5.34 -3.45 11.84
C GLN A 71 -5.81 -3.29 10.38
N LEU A 72 -6.99 -2.70 10.17
CA LEU A 72 -7.44 -2.18 8.88
C LEU A 72 -7.44 -0.66 9.00
N SER A 73 -6.43 -0.05 8.44
CA SER A 73 -6.19 1.39 8.46
C SER A 73 -6.60 2.00 7.12
N VAL A 74 -7.36 3.08 7.16
CA VAL A 74 -7.77 3.86 5.98
C VAL A 74 -7.45 5.33 6.23
N TYR A 75 -6.63 5.92 5.36
CA TYR A 75 -6.44 7.36 5.39
C TYR A 75 -7.56 8.04 4.62
N THR A 76 -8.13 9.08 5.21
CA THR A 76 -9.22 9.87 4.65
C THR A 76 -8.87 11.35 4.63
N MET A 77 -9.50 12.06 3.68
CA MET A 77 -9.39 13.52 3.58
C MET A 77 -10.79 14.16 3.62
N LYS A 78 -10.91 15.23 4.42
CA LYS A 78 -12.10 16.07 4.48
C LYS A 78 -11.70 17.55 4.48
N GLY A 79 -11.88 18.22 3.36
CA GLY A 79 -11.23 19.52 3.12
C GLY A 79 -9.73 19.38 3.17
N ASP A 80 -9.05 20.20 3.97
CA ASP A 80 -7.60 20.17 4.14
C ASP A 80 -7.14 19.30 5.32
N LYS A 81 -8.06 18.53 5.94
CA LYS A 81 -7.78 17.70 7.10
C LYS A 81 -7.65 16.25 6.69
N PHE A 82 -6.62 15.60 7.23
CA PHE A 82 -6.36 14.18 7.06
C PHE A 82 -6.65 13.43 8.35
N SER A 83 -7.16 12.24 8.24
CA SER A 83 -7.41 11.35 9.38
C SER A 83 -7.09 9.91 9.02
N GLU A 84 -6.58 9.17 9.99
CA GLU A 84 -6.55 7.73 9.97
C GLU A 84 -7.82 7.18 10.59
N VAL A 85 -8.48 6.30 9.85
CA VAL A 85 -9.70 5.61 10.27
C VAL A 85 -9.38 4.15 10.47
N ILE A 86 -9.45 3.68 11.70
CA ILE A 86 -9.30 2.27 12.02
C ILE A 86 -10.67 1.61 11.92
N VAL A 87 -10.76 0.60 11.05
CA VAL A 87 -11.97 -0.19 10.86
C VAL A 87 -11.79 -1.54 11.53
N ASP A 88 -12.75 -1.92 12.36
CA ASP A 88 -12.77 -3.24 12.99
C ASP A 88 -12.90 -4.32 11.90
N HIS A 89 -11.88 -5.13 11.75
CA HIS A 89 -11.78 -6.13 10.68
C HIS A 89 -12.71 -7.34 10.86
N LYS A 90 -13.42 -7.45 11.99
CA LYS A 90 -14.44 -8.47 12.26
C LYS A 90 -15.85 -7.98 11.95
N THR A 91 -16.14 -6.73 12.31
CA THR A 91 -17.50 -6.15 12.17
C THR A 91 -17.63 -5.23 10.94
N GLY A 92 -16.54 -4.69 10.42
CA GLY A 92 -16.53 -3.72 9.32
C GLY A 92 -16.96 -2.32 9.74
N LYS A 93 -17.05 -2.03 11.04
CA LYS A 93 -17.44 -0.72 11.57
C LYS A 93 -16.21 0.11 11.89
N VAL A 94 -16.33 1.43 11.79
CA VAL A 94 -15.30 2.36 12.27
C VAL A 94 -15.14 2.17 13.78
N ALA A 95 -13.95 1.83 14.22
CA ALA A 95 -13.58 1.65 15.62
C ALA A 95 -12.95 2.92 16.21
N LYS A 96 -12.14 3.64 15.41
CA LYS A 96 -11.40 4.83 15.83
C LYS A 96 -11.14 5.74 14.64
N THR A 97 -11.02 7.04 14.91
CA THR A 97 -10.57 8.05 13.94
C THR A 97 -9.58 8.96 14.62
N GLU A 98 -8.41 9.14 14.06
CA GLU A 98 -7.35 9.99 14.57
C GLU A 98 -6.91 11.00 13.51
N ALA A 99 -6.67 12.24 13.94
CA ALA A 99 -6.18 13.27 13.03
C ALA A 99 -4.70 13.03 12.70
N ILE A 100 -4.37 13.07 11.41
CA ILE A 100 -2.98 13.05 10.92
C ILE A 100 -2.50 14.50 10.83
N THR A 101 -1.62 14.90 11.76
CA THR A 101 -1.19 16.31 11.92
C THR A 101 0.29 16.54 11.64
N GLY A 102 1.08 15.48 11.45
CA GLY A 102 2.53 15.60 11.25
C GLY A 102 3.20 14.30 10.82
N GLY A 103 4.52 14.35 10.71
CA GLY A 103 5.37 13.20 10.42
C GLY A 103 5.25 12.67 8.99
N ASP A 104 5.68 11.41 8.83
CA ASP A 104 5.68 10.70 7.56
C ASP A 104 4.25 10.43 7.09
N ASP A 105 3.31 10.21 8.02
CA ASP A 105 1.90 9.98 7.72
C ASP A 105 1.26 11.19 7.04
N LEU A 106 1.55 12.42 7.51
CA LEU A 106 1.05 13.63 6.86
C LEU A 106 1.66 13.81 5.47
N THR A 107 2.93 13.49 5.32
CA THR A 107 3.61 13.54 4.02
C THR A 107 2.99 12.55 3.04
N ALA A 108 2.77 11.31 3.48
CA ALA A 108 2.11 10.27 2.71
C ALA A 108 0.67 10.66 2.35
N ALA A 109 -0.12 11.13 3.32
CA ALA A 109 -1.50 11.54 3.10
C ALA A 109 -1.62 12.68 2.07
N LYS A 110 -0.72 13.65 2.10
CA LYS A 110 -0.68 14.73 1.09
C LYS A 110 -0.41 14.20 -0.31
N ALA A 111 0.60 13.34 -0.47
CA ALA A 111 0.95 12.75 -1.77
C ALA A 111 -0.20 11.88 -2.32
N GLN A 112 -0.83 11.07 -1.47
CA GLN A 112 -1.99 10.25 -1.82
C GLN A 112 -3.20 11.12 -2.20
N SER A 113 -3.44 12.19 -1.45
CA SER A 113 -4.50 13.15 -1.74
C SER A 113 -4.28 13.85 -3.09
N GLU A 114 -3.05 14.22 -3.42
CA GLU A 114 -2.71 14.82 -4.72
C GLU A 114 -3.00 13.85 -5.87
N ALA A 115 -2.65 12.58 -5.73
CA ALA A 115 -2.99 11.54 -6.70
C ALA A 115 -4.51 11.41 -6.83
N MET A 116 -5.23 11.35 -5.69
CA MET A 116 -6.69 11.20 -5.65
C MET A 116 -7.46 12.44 -6.12
N ALA A 117 -6.84 13.61 -6.21
CA ALA A 117 -7.45 14.82 -6.77
C ALA A 117 -7.63 14.76 -8.30
N LYS A 118 -6.83 13.93 -8.98
CA LYS A 118 -6.84 13.79 -10.44
C LYS A 118 -7.66 12.59 -10.94
N THR A 119 -8.36 11.90 -10.03
CA THR A 119 -9.04 10.64 -10.35
C THR A 119 -10.48 10.82 -10.80
N LYS A 120 -10.92 9.97 -11.73
CA LYS A 120 -12.33 9.74 -12.07
C LYS A 120 -12.88 8.50 -11.38
N LEU A 121 -12.03 7.52 -11.12
CA LEU A 121 -12.37 6.29 -10.41
C LEU A 121 -12.03 6.43 -8.92
N SER A 122 -12.96 6.07 -8.03
CA SER A 122 -12.66 6.04 -6.60
C SER A 122 -11.67 4.93 -6.25
N LEU A 123 -10.93 5.09 -5.15
CA LEU A 123 -10.01 4.06 -4.67
C LEU A 123 -10.73 2.73 -4.42
N ARG A 124 -11.95 2.79 -3.86
CA ARG A 124 -12.80 1.62 -3.68
C ARG A 124 -13.15 0.96 -5.01
N GLY A 125 -13.58 1.73 -6.01
CA GLY A 125 -13.91 1.20 -7.33
C GLY A 125 -12.73 0.54 -8.04
N ALA A 126 -11.51 1.11 -7.91
CA ALA A 126 -10.29 0.50 -8.42
C ALA A 126 -9.99 -0.83 -7.70
N THR A 127 -10.17 -0.86 -6.37
CA THR A 127 -9.97 -2.07 -5.57
C THR A 127 -10.97 -3.17 -5.95
N GLU A 128 -12.25 -2.82 -6.11
CA GLU A 128 -13.31 -3.73 -6.57
C GLU A 128 -13.00 -4.31 -7.95
N LYS A 129 -12.50 -3.48 -8.88
CA LYS A 129 -12.07 -3.90 -10.21
C LYS A 129 -10.91 -4.90 -10.14
N ALA A 130 -9.86 -4.58 -9.38
CA ALA A 130 -8.71 -5.45 -9.21
C ALA A 130 -9.09 -6.83 -8.65
N VAL A 131 -9.95 -6.87 -7.63
CA VAL A 131 -10.45 -8.13 -7.05
C VAL A 131 -11.32 -8.91 -8.05
N LYS A 132 -12.19 -8.23 -8.81
CA LYS A 132 -13.04 -8.86 -9.85
C LYS A 132 -12.21 -9.53 -10.94
N GLU A 133 -11.11 -8.90 -11.36
CA GLU A 133 -10.20 -9.44 -12.37
C GLU A 133 -9.30 -10.56 -11.81
N ASN A 134 -9.19 -10.67 -10.48
CA ASN A 134 -8.36 -11.64 -9.78
C ASN A 134 -9.17 -12.45 -8.76
N LYS A 135 -10.19 -13.16 -9.21
CA LYS A 135 -11.28 -13.77 -8.41
C LYS A 135 -10.87 -14.63 -7.20
N GLU A 136 -9.68 -15.19 -7.20
CA GLU A 136 -9.20 -16.02 -6.07
C GLU A 136 -8.41 -15.22 -5.03
N PHE A 137 -8.15 -13.95 -5.31
CA PHE A 137 -7.41 -13.04 -4.45
C PHE A 137 -8.34 -12.07 -3.73
N ARG A 138 -7.91 -11.62 -2.56
CA ARG A 138 -8.50 -10.50 -1.84
C ARG A 138 -7.53 -9.34 -1.79
N ALA A 139 -8.03 -8.12 -1.82
CA ALA A 139 -7.19 -6.94 -1.64
C ALA A 139 -6.79 -6.75 -0.18
N VAL A 140 -5.53 -6.40 0.06
CA VAL A 140 -4.99 -6.10 1.38
C VAL A 140 -4.41 -4.70 1.49
N SER A 141 -4.10 -4.07 0.38
CA SER A 141 -3.63 -2.68 0.32
C SER A 141 -4.10 -2.02 -0.96
N ALA A 142 -4.39 -0.73 -0.90
CA ALA A 142 -4.67 0.13 -2.05
C ALA A 142 -4.01 1.50 -1.79
N MET A 143 -2.93 1.78 -2.54
CA MET A 143 -2.10 2.96 -2.38
C MET A 143 -2.08 3.76 -3.68
N PRO A 144 -2.70 4.94 -3.73
CA PRO A 144 -2.65 5.78 -4.91
C PRO A 144 -1.33 6.55 -4.99
N SER A 145 -0.87 6.76 -6.20
CA SER A 145 0.31 7.55 -6.51
C SER A 145 0.19 8.21 -7.88
N LEU A 146 1.09 9.13 -8.19
CA LEU A 146 1.24 9.67 -9.53
C LEU A 146 2.40 8.94 -10.23
N LYS A 147 2.11 8.34 -11.39
CA LYS A 147 3.11 7.72 -12.25
C LYS A 147 3.12 8.48 -13.57
N ASP A 148 4.23 9.12 -13.86
CA ASP A 148 4.38 10.00 -15.03
C ASP A 148 3.27 11.07 -15.11
N GLY A 149 2.84 11.59 -13.95
CA GLY A 149 1.76 12.58 -13.82
C GLY A 149 0.33 12.03 -13.88
N HIS A 150 0.17 10.72 -14.16
CA HIS A 150 -1.11 10.02 -14.19
C HIS A 150 -1.43 9.34 -12.85
N PRO A 151 -2.66 9.45 -12.35
CA PRO A 151 -3.05 8.79 -11.11
C PRO A 151 -3.22 7.28 -11.32
N VAL A 152 -2.56 6.50 -10.47
CA VAL A 152 -2.65 5.04 -10.42
C VAL A 152 -2.87 4.59 -8.98
N ALA A 153 -3.50 3.43 -8.79
CA ALA A 153 -3.54 2.73 -7.51
C ALA A 153 -2.73 1.44 -7.59
N GLU A 154 -1.72 1.31 -6.74
CA GLU A 154 -1.04 0.04 -6.51
C GLU A 154 -1.86 -0.77 -5.51
N ILE A 155 -2.44 -1.88 -5.98
CA ILE A 155 -3.32 -2.72 -5.17
C ILE A 155 -2.61 -4.04 -4.90
N THR A 156 -2.30 -4.29 -3.64
CA THR A 156 -1.72 -5.56 -3.21
C THR A 156 -2.85 -6.56 -2.93
N LEU A 157 -2.73 -7.70 -3.57
CA LEU A 157 -3.67 -8.81 -3.49
C LEU A 157 -3.01 -10.01 -2.82
N VAL A 158 -3.80 -10.79 -2.06
CA VAL A 158 -3.32 -12.01 -1.39
C VAL A 158 -4.27 -13.19 -1.62
N LYS A 159 -3.68 -14.38 -1.82
CA LYS A 159 -4.35 -15.68 -1.85
C LYS A 159 -3.52 -16.66 -1.02
N GLY A 160 -3.98 -17.02 0.18
CA GLY A 160 -3.16 -17.79 1.11
C GLY A 160 -1.91 -17.02 1.53
N GLU A 161 -0.74 -17.47 1.13
CA GLU A 161 0.56 -16.83 1.36
C GLU A 161 1.14 -16.19 0.09
N GLU A 162 0.43 -16.29 -1.03
CA GLU A 162 0.82 -15.68 -2.30
C GLU A 162 0.38 -14.22 -2.33
N PHE A 163 1.32 -13.31 -2.53
CA PHE A 163 1.09 -11.88 -2.70
C PHE A 163 1.43 -11.44 -4.11
N LYS A 164 0.64 -10.54 -4.66
CA LYS A 164 0.94 -9.84 -5.90
C LYS A 164 0.40 -8.41 -5.87
N THR A 165 1.05 -7.53 -6.59
CA THR A 165 0.58 -6.16 -6.77
C THR A 165 0.11 -5.95 -8.21
N VAL A 166 -1.02 -5.30 -8.36
CA VAL A 166 -1.56 -4.85 -9.64
C VAL A 166 -1.69 -3.34 -9.63
N SER A 167 -1.49 -2.71 -10.77
CA SER A 167 -1.59 -1.27 -10.94
C SER A 167 -2.87 -0.94 -11.70
N GLU A 168 -3.77 -0.19 -11.09
CA GLU A 168 -5.02 0.26 -11.70
C GLU A 168 -4.94 1.74 -12.04
N LYS A 169 -5.31 2.11 -13.27
CA LYS A 169 -5.45 3.51 -13.67
C LYS A 169 -6.68 4.12 -13.02
N LEU A 170 -6.55 5.37 -12.55
CA LEU A 170 -7.60 6.10 -11.86
C LEU A 170 -8.19 7.27 -12.69
N ASP A 171 -7.56 7.62 -13.83
CA ASP A 171 -7.99 8.70 -14.75
C ASP A 171 -9.03 8.25 -15.81
#